data_a9e54a8db68bb210a96da8e854fe53e8
#
_entry.id   a9e54a8db68bb210a96da8e854fe53e8
#
_cell.length_a   1.000
_cell.length_b   1.000
_cell.length_c   1.000
_cell.angle_alpha   90.00
_cell.angle_beta   90.00
_cell.angle_gamma   90.00
#
_symmetry.space_group_name_H-M   'P 1'
#
loop_
_entity.id
_entity.type
_entity.pdbx_description
1 polymer ?
#
loop_
_entity_poly.entity_id
_entity_poly.type
_entity_poly.pdbx_seq_one_letter_code
_entity_poly.pdbx_strand_id
1 'polypeptide(L)'
;PAPSFSVRVHQNSPMEFLYRACEVSRLGYGVPAFYNDEVIILALVSRGVALKDARDYCIIGCVEPQAGHRTEGWHDAAFFNIAKVLEITLNNGRCKGKQLGPKTGELEELDSMEKILAAYQKQMEYFVRHLAKADNAVDYAHMERAPLPFMSAMVDDCIKRGKSCQEGGAIYNFTGPQAFGIADAGDSLYAIQKNVFEDKRITLKDLRGALE
;
A
#
# COMPACT_ATOMS: atom_id res chain seq x y z
N PRO A 1 20.33 1.62 5.36
CA PRO A 1 21.29 2.09 4.35
C PRO A 1 20.55 2.47 3.06
N ALA A 2 20.95 3.53 2.43
CA ALA A 2 20.50 3.93 1.12
C ALA A 2 21.69 3.85 0.14
N PRO A 3 21.50 3.43 -1.12
CA PRO A 3 20.20 3.10 -1.76
C PRO A 3 19.66 1.73 -1.34
N SER A 4 18.37 1.50 -1.61
CA SER A 4 17.75 0.20 -1.45
C SER A 4 18.43 -0.84 -2.35
N PHE A 5 18.57 -2.06 -1.84
CA PHE A 5 19.14 -3.17 -2.58
C PHE A 5 18.12 -4.28 -2.72
N SER A 6 17.78 -4.62 -3.96
CA SER A 6 16.71 -5.55 -4.30
C SER A 6 17.25 -6.76 -5.06
N VAL A 7 16.71 -7.93 -4.75
CA VAL A 7 17.07 -9.20 -5.37
C VAL A 7 15.83 -9.83 -5.99
N ARG A 8 15.84 -10.03 -7.29
CA ARG A 8 14.80 -10.79 -7.99
C ARG A 8 15.15 -12.27 -7.91
N VAL A 9 14.16 -13.07 -7.55
CA VAL A 9 14.29 -14.53 -7.43
C VAL A 9 13.19 -15.24 -8.23
N HIS A 10 13.52 -16.41 -8.76
CA HIS A 10 12.60 -17.28 -9.50
C HIS A 10 13.01 -18.75 -9.31
N GLN A 11 12.16 -19.68 -9.72
CA GLN A 11 12.39 -21.14 -9.54
C GLN A 11 13.74 -21.64 -10.04
N ASN A 12 14.35 -20.99 -11.03
CA ASN A 12 15.65 -21.37 -11.59
C ASN A 12 16.81 -20.52 -11.05
N SER A 13 16.60 -19.72 -9.99
CA SER A 13 17.70 -18.96 -9.37
C SER A 13 18.74 -19.91 -8.80
N PRO A 14 20.05 -19.70 -9.07
CA PRO A 14 21.11 -20.54 -8.52
C PRO A 14 21.08 -20.52 -6.97
N MET A 15 21.21 -21.69 -6.35
CA MET A 15 21.22 -21.80 -4.88
C MET A 15 22.34 -20.98 -4.24
N GLU A 16 23.52 -20.93 -4.86
CA GLU A 16 24.63 -20.11 -4.39
C GLU A 16 24.25 -18.62 -4.29
N PHE A 17 23.53 -18.10 -5.30
CA PHE A 17 23.01 -16.73 -5.29
C PHE A 17 22.03 -16.51 -4.14
N LEU A 18 21.09 -17.44 -3.92
CA LEU A 18 20.13 -17.36 -2.83
C LEU A 18 20.82 -17.41 -1.46
N TYR A 19 21.78 -18.32 -1.27
CA TYR A 19 22.57 -18.38 -0.04
C TYR A 19 23.30 -17.06 0.21
N ARG A 20 23.95 -16.49 -0.80
CA ARG A 20 24.66 -15.22 -0.66
C ARG A 20 23.72 -14.07 -0.30
N ALA A 21 22.56 -14.00 -0.92
CA ALA A 21 21.55 -12.99 -0.59
C ALA A 21 21.06 -13.14 0.87
N CYS A 22 20.83 -14.37 1.34
CA CYS A 22 20.45 -14.64 2.72
C CYS A 22 21.57 -14.30 3.72
N GLU A 23 22.84 -14.57 3.38
CA GLU A 23 23.98 -14.18 4.20
C GLU A 23 24.05 -12.66 4.43
N VAL A 24 23.78 -11.87 3.39
CA VAL A 24 23.71 -10.41 3.51
C VAL A 24 22.51 -9.99 4.37
N SER A 25 21.34 -10.59 4.11
CA SER A 25 20.12 -10.27 4.85
C SER A 25 20.26 -10.52 6.36
N ARG A 26 20.92 -11.63 6.75
CA ARG A 26 21.12 -11.96 8.17
C ARG A 26 22.01 -10.98 8.94
N LEU A 27 22.72 -10.09 8.27
CA LEU A 27 23.48 -9.01 8.92
C LEU A 27 22.56 -7.96 9.59
N GLY A 28 21.25 -8.03 9.35
CA GLY A 28 20.27 -7.19 10.04
C GLY A 28 20.13 -5.76 9.49
N TYR A 29 20.65 -5.48 8.31
CA TYR A 29 20.56 -4.14 7.70
C TYR A 29 19.24 -3.90 6.96
N GLY A 30 18.31 -4.86 6.93
CA GLY A 30 17.04 -4.75 6.21
C GLY A 30 17.16 -4.84 4.69
N VAL A 31 18.32 -5.27 4.19
CA VAL A 31 18.59 -5.49 2.76
C VAL A 31 19.31 -6.82 2.56
N PRO A 32 19.17 -7.45 1.37
CA PRO A 32 18.32 -7.09 0.25
C PRO A 32 16.85 -7.38 0.50
N ALA A 33 15.96 -6.66 -0.21
CA ALA A 33 14.56 -7.03 -0.34
C ALA A 33 14.42 -8.08 -1.45
N PHE A 34 13.62 -9.12 -1.22
CA PHE A 34 13.43 -10.23 -2.16
C PHE A 34 12.12 -10.07 -2.93
N TYR A 35 12.19 -10.24 -4.25
CA TYR A 35 11.06 -10.14 -5.17
C TYR A 35 10.92 -11.42 -5.96
N ASN A 36 9.80 -12.12 -5.78
CA ASN A 36 9.52 -13.36 -6.49
C ASN A 36 8.91 -13.05 -7.87
N ASP A 37 9.64 -13.37 -8.93
CA ASP A 37 9.23 -13.14 -10.31
C ASP A 37 7.91 -13.84 -10.66
N GLU A 38 7.66 -15.04 -10.15
CA GLU A 38 6.41 -15.78 -10.41
C GLU A 38 5.18 -15.05 -9.88
N VAL A 39 5.34 -14.22 -8.84
CA VAL A 39 4.26 -13.42 -8.24
C VAL A 39 4.20 -12.03 -8.87
N ILE A 40 5.33 -11.34 -8.91
CA ILE A 40 5.38 -9.93 -9.34
C ILE A 40 5.02 -9.77 -10.82
N ILE A 41 5.53 -10.65 -11.69
CA ILE A 41 5.21 -10.61 -13.12
C ILE A 41 3.70 -10.78 -13.34
N LEU A 42 3.08 -11.75 -12.66
CA LEU A 42 1.63 -11.97 -12.77
C LEU A 42 0.83 -10.81 -12.20
N ALA A 43 1.28 -10.22 -11.10
CA ALA A 43 0.65 -9.03 -10.51
C ALA A 43 0.66 -7.85 -11.48
N LEU A 44 1.79 -7.57 -12.13
CA LEU A 44 1.90 -6.51 -13.14
C LEU A 44 1.02 -6.79 -14.37
N VAL A 45 1.01 -8.03 -14.88
CA VAL A 45 0.15 -8.43 -16.00
C VAL A 45 -1.33 -8.26 -15.64
N SER A 46 -1.74 -8.60 -14.41
CA SER A 46 -3.12 -8.41 -13.94
C SER A 46 -3.55 -6.94 -13.90
N ARG A 47 -2.60 -6.01 -13.87
CA ARG A 47 -2.82 -4.56 -13.94
C ARG A 47 -2.72 -4.00 -15.37
N GLY A 48 -2.61 -4.85 -16.38
CA GLY A 48 -2.58 -4.45 -17.78
C GLY A 48 -1.19 -4.20 -18.35
N VAL A 49 -0.12 -4.50 -17.62
CA VAL A 49 1.25 -4.45 -18.15
C VAL A 49 1.45 -5.61 -19.10
N ALA A 50 1.97 -5.36 -20.31
CA ALA A 50 2.28 -6.41 -21.26
C ALA A 50 3.32 -7.40 -20.69
N LEU A 51 3.18 -8.69 -20.94
CA LEU A 51 4.03 -9.72 -20.34
C LEU A 51 5.53 -9.46 -20.56
N LYS A 52 5.92 -8.98 -21.75
CA LYS A 52 7.32 -8.65 -22.06
C LYS A 52 7.85 -7.54 -21.14
N ASP A 53 7.03 -6.51 -20.86
CA ASP A 53 7.38 -5.38 -20.04
C ASP A 53 7.33 -5.74 -18.54
N ALA A 54 6.37 -6.60 -18.16
CA ALA A 54 6.29 -7.16 -16.82
C ALA A 54 7.50 -8.03 -16.46
N ARG A 55 8.05 -8.79 -17.43
CA ARG A 55 9.30 -9.56 -17.22
C ARG A 55 10.53 -8.69 -17.06
N ASP A 56 10.51 -7.49 -17.61
CA ASP A 56 11.57 -6.49 -17.52
C ASP A 56 11.32 -5.47 -16.39
N TYR A 57 10.59 -5.87 -15.36
CA TYR A 57 10.32 -4.98 -14.25
C TYR A 57 11.57 -4.63 -13.45
N CYS A 58 11.60 -3.44 -12.95
CA CYS A 58 12.59 -2.95 -11.99
C CYS A 58 11.91 -2.49 -10.71
N ILE A 59 12.71 -2.24 -9.68
CA ILE A 59 12.23 -1.66 -8.42
C ILE A 59 12.59 -0.19 -8.42
N ILE A 60 11.61 0.65 -8.15
CA ILE A 60 11.79 2.09 -8.00
C ILE A 60 11.60 2.49 -6.53
N GLY A 61 12.18 3.60 -6.14
CA GLY A 61 12.07 4.08 -4.76
C GLY A 61 12.62 3.07 -3.77
N CYS A 62 11.76 2.55 -2.93
CA CYS A 62 12.12 1.61 -1.88
C CYS A 62 11.83 0.16 -2.28
N VAL A 63 10.58 -0.13 -2.70
CA VAL A 63 10.06 -1.50 -2.85
C VAL A 63 9.04 -1.65 -4.00
N GLU A 64 8.89 -0.67 -4.85
CA GLU A 64 7.80 -0.58 -5.83
C GLU A 64 8.19 -1.21 -7.19
N PRO A 65 7.63 -2.38 -7.56
CA PRO A 65 7.90 -2.98 -8.86
C PRO A 65 7.12 -2.29 -9.97
N GLN A 66 7.81 -1.97 -11.07
CA GLN A 66 7.18 -1.37 -12.25
C GLN A 66 7.90 -1.73 -13.54
N ALA A 67 7.24 -1.51 -14.69
CA ALA A 67 7.89 -1.61 -16.00
C ALA A 67 8.85 -0.43 -16.19
N GLY A 68 10.15 -0.68 -16.18
CA GLY A 68 11.19 0.35 -16.32
C GLY A 68 11.00 1.22 -17.56
N HIS A 69 11.34 2.51 -17.48
CA HIS A 69 11.21 3.53 -18.52
C HIS A 69 9.86 3.64 -19.26
N ARG A 70 8.89 2.79 -18.93
CA ARG A 70 7.54 2.77 -19.54
C ARG A 70 6.44 3.20 -18.59
N THR A 71 6.77 3.41 -17.33
CA THR A 71 5.81 3.75 -16.28
C THR A 71 6.11 5.14 -15.73
N GLU A 72 5.08 5.95 -15.60
CA GLU A 72 5.12 7.07 -14.68
C GLU A 72 5.04 6.49 -13.28
N GLY A 73 6.13 6.57 -12.55
CA GLY A 73 6.28 5.88 -11.29
C GLY A 73 5.84 6.71 -10.09
N TRP A 74 4.61 7.25 -10.09
CA TRP A 74 4.10 7.95 -8.93
C TRP A 74 3.61 6.97 -7.86
N HIS A 75 4.59 6.27 -7.30
CA HIS A 75 4.45 5.50 -6.08
C HIS A 75 4.68 6.43 -4.89
N ASP A 76 4.30 6.06 -3.68
CA ASP A 76 4.25 6.98 -2.54
C ASP A 76 3.26 8.16 -2.71
N ALA A 77 2.25 7.99 -3.53
CA ALA A 77 1.23 9.00 -3.76
C ALA A 77 0.53 9.42 -2.46
N ALA A 78 0.36 8.49 -1.53
CA ALA A 78 -0.15 8.74 -0.19
C ALA A 78 0.28 7.64 0.79
N PHE A 79 0.26 7.98 2.09
CA PHE A 79 0.44 7.04 3.19
C PHE A 79 -0.90 6.81 3.90
N PHE A 80 -1.51 5.66 3.64
CA PHE A 80 -2.81 5.31 4.17
C PHE A 80 -2.69 4.41 5.40
N ASN A 81 -3.01 4.95 6.59
CA ASN A 81 -2.88 4.24 7.85
C ASN A 81 -4.11 3.39 8.15
N ILE A 82 -4.04 2.09 7.85
CA ILE A 82 -5.14 1.15 8.03
C ILE A 82 -5.40 0.78 9.50
N ALA A 83 -4.38 0.82 10.35
CA ALA A 83 -4.57 0.64 11.80
C ALA A 83 -5.37 1.81 12.40
N LYS A 84 -5.14 3.03 11.91
CA LYS A 84 -5.95 4.20 12.31
C LYS A 84 -7.42 4.08 11.90
N VAL A 85 -7.69 3.43 10.77
CA VAL A 85 -9.07 3.15 10.36
C VAL A 85 -9.76 2.19 11.35
N LEU A 86 -9.02 1.22 11.91
CA LEU A 86 -9.56 0.34 12.94
C LEU A 86 -9.91 1.11 14.22
N GLU A 87 -9.02 2.01 14.68
CA GLU A 87 -9.31 2.89 15.81
C GLU A 87 -10.56 3.75 15.56
N ILE A 88 -10.68 4.34 14.36
CA ILE A 88 -11.86 5.12 13.96
C ILE A 88 -13.11 4.23 13.95
N THR A 89 -12.99 2.96 13.55
CA THR A 89 -14.10 2.00 13.56
C THR A 89 -14.63 1.77 14.98
N LEU A 90 -13.73 1.51 15.94
CA LEU A 90 -14.10 1.31 17.35
C LEU A 90 -14.69 2.57 18.00
N ASN A 91 -14.52 3.73 17.37
CA ASN A 91 -15.06 5.02 17.80
C ASN A 91 -16.22 5.49 16.91
N ASN A 92 -16.94 4.58 16.24
CA ASN A 92 -18.09 4.87 15.39
C ASN A 92 -17.82 6.00 14.37
N GLY A 93 -16.68 5.92 13.67
CA GLY A 93 -16.29 6.89 12.66
C GLY A 93 -15.67 8.19 13.21
N ARG A 94 -15.40 8.28 14.51
CA ARG A 94 -14.86 9.49 15.15
C ARG A 94 -13.35 9.39 15.38
N CYS A 95 -12.70 10.55 15.35
CA CYS A 95 -11.31 10.72 15.79
C CYS A 95 -11.18 12.07 16.49
N LYS A 96 -10.61 12.08 17.71
CA LYS A 96 -10.45 13.29 18.52
C LYS A 96 -11.74 14.13 18.61
N GLY A 97 -12.88 13.45 18.87
CA GLY A 97 -14.20 14.05 18.99
C GLY A 97 -14.87 14.50 17.69
N LYS A 98 -14.19 14.42 16.53
CA LYS A 98 -14.74 14.81 15.24
C LYS A 98 -15.19 13.58 14.44
N GLN A 99 -16.37 13.66 13.81
CA GLN A 99 -16.82 12.64 12.87
C GLN A 99 -16.01 12.74 11.58
N LEU A 100 -15.17 11.74 11.29
CA LEU A 100 -14.35 11.68 10.08
C LEU A 100 -14.87 10.67 9.07
N GLY A 101 -15.34 9.52 9.54
CA GLY A 101 -15.90 8.45 8.73
C GLY A 101 -17.39 8.27 8.95
N PRO A 102 -18.05 7.34 8.26
CA PRO A 102 -19.47 7.03 8.46
C PRO A 102 -19.72 6.50 9.87
N LYS A 103 -20.94 6.63 10.35
CA LYS A 103 -21.38 5.92 11.54
C LYS A 103 -21.57 4.43 11.19
N THR A 104 -20.85 3.57 11.87
CA THR A 104 -20.84 2.11 11.61
C THR A 104 -21.28 1.27 12.80
N GLY A 105 -21.80 1.91 13.83
CA GLY A 105 -22.32 1.31 15.06
C GLY A 105 -21.57 1.81 16.29
N GLU A 106 -22.28 1.99 17.39
CA GLU A 106 -21.65 2.25 18.69
C GLU A 106 -20.99 0.96 19.21
N LEU A 107 -20.11 1.09 20.18
CA LEU A 107 -19.27 -0.02 20.64
C LEU A 107 -20.11 -1.20 21.17
N GLU A 108 -21.25 -0.91 21.79
CA GLU A 108 -22.20 -1.89 22.33
C GLU A 108 -22.90 -2.71 21.23
N GLU A 109 -22.95 -2.20 20.01
CA GLU A 109 -23.56 -2.86 18.85
C GLU A 109 -22.56 -3.79 18.13
N LEU A 110 -21.25 -3.65 18.40
CA LEU A 110 -20.16 -4.45 17.85
C LEU A 110 -19.92 -5.72 18.71
N ASP A 111 -20.95 -6.53 18.88
CA ASP A 111 -20.99 -7.68 19.80
C ASP A 111 -20.37 -8.96 19.23
N SER A 112 -19.85 -8.92 17.99
CA SER A 112 -19.16 -10.05 17.37
C SER A 112 -18.04 -9.57 16.45
N MET A 113 -17.11 -10.49 16.14
CA MET A 113 -15.99 -10.21 15.24
C MET A 113 -16.46 -9.89 13.82
N GLU A 114 -17.52 -10.55 13.36
CA GLU A 114 -18.14 -10.29 12.06
C GLU A 114 -18.67 -8.87 11.95
N LYS A 115 -19.30 -8.34 13.03
CA LYS A 115 -19.78 -6.95 13.05
C LYS A 115 -18.64 -5.96 13.07
N ILE A 116 -17.54 -6.23 13.79
CA ILE A 116 -16.34 -5.40 13.78
C ILE A 116 -15.73 -5.38 12.37
N LEU A 117 -15.56 -6.53 11.73
CA LEU A 117 -15.01 -6.62 10.38
C LEU A 117 -15.92 -5.91 9.37
N ALA A 118 -17.23 -6.05 9.46
CA ALA A 118 -18.18 -5.35 8.59
C ALA A 118 -18.14 -3.83 8.79
N ALA A 119 -18.03 -3.37 10.02
CA ALA A 119 -17.87 -1.95 10.34
C ALA A 119 -16.53 -1.41 9.82
N TYR A 120 -15.44 -2.15 10.04
CA TYR A 120 -14.11 -1.82 9.55
C TYR A 120 -14.05 -1.74 8.03
N GLN A 121 -14.67 -2.71 7.33
CA GLN A 121 -14.77 -2.68 5.88
C GLN A 121 -15.47 -1.42 5.38
N LYS A 122 -16.60 -1.02 5.98
CA LYS A 122 -17.31 0.20 5.60
C LYS A 122 -16.46 1.46 5.80
N GLN A 123 -15.72 1.54 6.90
CA GLN A 123 -14.79 2.63 7.12
C GLN A 123 -13.66 2.63 6.06
N MET A 124 -13.08 1.46 5.78
CA MET A 124 -12.04 1.31 4.75
C MET A 124 -12.55 1.77 3.39
N GLU A 125 -13.71 1.31 2.95
CA GLU A 125 -14.33 1.73 1.67
C GLU A 125 -14.52 3.25 1.59
N TYR A 126 -14.98 3.86 2.67
CA TYR A 126 -15.16 5.30 2.76
C TYR A 126 -13.83 6.04 2.60
N PHE A 127 -12.83 5.69 3.39
CA PHE A 127 -11.53 6.38 3.36
C PHE A 127 -10.75 6.10 2.07
N VAL A 128 -10.80 4.89 1.51
CA VAL A 128 -10.18 4.58 0.21
C VAL A 128 -10.79 5.40 -0.93
N ARG A 129 -12.11 5.61 -0.93
CA ARG A 129 -12.75 6.51 -1.91
C ARG A 129 -12.29 7.97 -1.77
N HIS A 130 -12.05 8.43 -0.54
CA HIS A 130 -11.53 9.78 -0.31
C HIS A 130 -10.05 9.88 -0.68
N LEU A 131 -9.26 8.85 -0.40
CA LEU A 131 -7.88 8.73 -0.83
C LEU A 131 -7.76 8.87 -2.35
N ALA A 132 -8.51 8.06 -3.10
CA ALA A 132 -8.51 8.13 -4.56
C ALA A 132 -8.87 9.51 -5.11
N LYS A 133 -9.83 10.21 -4.48
CA LYS A 133 -10.16 11.59 -4.86
C LYS A 133 -9.03 12.57 -4.55
N ALA A 134 -8.38 12.41 -3.40
CA ALA A 134 -7.26 13.26 -3.00
C ALA A 134 -6.06 13.05 -3.94
N ASP A 135 -5.71 11.80 -4.22
CA ASP A 135 -4.62 11.46 -5.15
C ASP A 135 -4.87 12.03 -6.55
N ASN A 136 -6.09 11.87 -7.08
CA ASN A 136 -6.45 12.45 -8.39
C ASN A 136 -6.34 13.99 -8.38
N ALA A 137 -6.69 14.65 -7.29
CA ALA A 137 -6.59 16.11 -7.18
C ALA A 137 -5.12 16.56 -7.13
N VAL A 138 -4.26 15.81 -6.42
CA VAL A 138 -2.82 16.08 -6.34
C VAL A 138 -2.16 15.81 -7.70
N ASP A 139 -2.52 14.72 -8.36
CA ASP A 139 -2.02 14.38 -9.71
C ASP A 139 -2.35 15.48 -10.71
N TYR A 140 -3.60 15.94 -10.70
CA TYR A 140 -4.03 17.08 -11.53
C TYR A 140 -3.23 18.37 -11.21
N ALA A 141 -2.98 18.64 -9.93
CA ALA A 141 -2.19 19.80 -9.53
C ALA A 141 -0.71 19.68 -10.01
N HIS A 142 -0.12 18.48 -9.96
CA HIS A 142 1.20 18.22 -10.51
C HIS A 142 1.24 18.46 -12.02
N MET A 143 0.25 17.95 -12.75
CA MET A 143 0.12 18.17 -14.19
C MET A 143 0.11 19.65 -14.54
N GLU A 144 -0.66 20.47 -13.81
CA GLU A 144 -0.79 21.91 -14.10
C GLU A 144 0.37 22.77 -13.59
N ARG A 145 0.93 22.44 -12.42
CA ARG A 145 1.80 23.33 -11.67
C ARG A 145 3.26 22.91 -11.64
N ALA A 146 3.52 21.62 -11.78
CA ALA A 146 4.86 21.05 -11.60
C ALA A 146 5.16 19.93 -12.60
N PRO A 147 4.99 20.13 -13.91
CA PRO A 147 5.36 19.10 -14.89
C PRO A 147 6.86 18.84 -14.83
N LEU A 148 7.26 17.58 -15.09
CA LEU A 148 8.64 17.13 -15.05
C LEU A 148 9.16 16.86 -16.48
N PRO A 149 9.58 17.88 -17.23
CA PRO A 149 9.95 17.73 -18.64
C PRO A 149 11.19 16.86 -18.85
N PHE A 150 12.18 16.92 -17.96
CA PHE A 150 13.36 16.10 -18.05
C PHE A 150 13.04 14.61 -17.83
N MET A 151 12.24 14.28 -16.81
CA MET A 151 11.76 12.93 -16.58
C MET A 151 10.91 12.43 -17.76
N SER A 152 10.01 13.28 -18.25
CA SER A 152 9.14 12.95 -19.38
C SER A 152 9.91 12.62 -20.66
N ALA A 153 11.06 13.27 -20.87
CA ALA A 153 11.93 12.98 -22.02
C ALA A 153 12.59 11.60 -21.92
N MET A 154 12.69 11.00 -20.73
CA MET A 154 13.30 9.70 -20.46
C MET A 154 12.26 8.57 -20.34
N VAL A 155 10.98 8.89 -20.36
CA VAL A 155 9.88 7.92 -20.27
C VAL A 155 9.26 7.68 -21.65
N ASP A 156 9.17 6.41 -22.04
CA ASP A 156 8.63 6.01 -23.34
C ASP A 156 7.22 6.58 -23.59
N ASP A 157 6.97 6.96 -24.82
CA ASP A 157 5.76 7.56 -25.37
C ASP A 157 5.50 9.04 -25.01
N CYS A 158 6.09 9.60 -23.98
CA CYS A 158 5.85 11.00 -23.61
C CYS A 158 6.15 11.97 -24.74
N ILE A 159 7.33 11.88 -25.34
CA ILE A 159 7.71 12.73 -26.49
C ILE A 159 6.80 12.46 -27.69
N LYS A 160 6.54 11.20 -28.00
CA LYS A 160 5.70 10.78 -29.14
C LYS A 160 4.27 11.29 -29.00
N ARG A 161 3.72 11.31 -27.79
CA ARG A 161 2.37 11.81 -27.49
C ARG A 161 2.32 13.31 -27.29
N GLY A 162 3.47 13.97 -27.13
CA GLY A 162 3.53 15.40 -26.80
C GLY A 162 2.94 15.71 -25.42
N LYS A 163 3.11 14.78 -24.45
CA LYS A 163 2.56 14.88 -23.09
C LYS A 163 3.64 14.60 -22.06
N SER A 164 3.61 15.35 -20.97
CA SER A 164 4.42 15.01 -19.80
C SER A 164 3.96 13.69 -19.17
N CYS A 165 4.80 13.07 -18.36
CA CYS A 165 4.41 11.87 -17.62
C CYS A 165 3.24 12.16 -16.68
N GLN A 166 3.15 13.35 -16.06
CA GLN A 166 2.02 13.78 -15.24
C GLN A 166 0.72 13.98 -16.02
N GLU A 167 0.79 14.19 -17.34
CA GLU A 167 -0.38 14.24 -18.25
C GLU A 167 -0.77 12.87 -18.80
N GLY A 168 -0.20 11.80 -18.27
CA GLY A 168 -0.42 10.44 -18.74
C GLY A 168 0.32 10.14 -20.06
N GLY A 169 1.48 10.76 -20.29
CA GLY A 169 2.30 10.55 -21.48
C GLY A 169 2.97 9.18 -21.53
N ALA A 170 3.23 8.55 -20.39
CA ALA A 170 3.83 7.23 -20.29
C ALA A 170 2.94 6.12 -20.88
N ILE A 171 3.54 4.98 -21.18
CA ILE A 171 2.78 3.78 -21.62
C ILE A 171 1.87 3.29 -20.50
N TYR A 172 2.40 3.18 -19.28
CA TYR A 172 1.68 2.80 -18.07
C TYR A 172 1.69 3.94 -17.07
N ASN A 173 0.51 4.29 -16.55
CA ASN A 173 0.34 5.37 -15.59
C ASN A 173 -0.32 4.79 -14.34
N PHE A 174 0.45 4.69 -13.25
CA PHE A 174 0.01 4.14 -11.98
C PHE A 174 0.13 5.18 -10.87
N THR A 175 -0.89 5.24 -10.03
CA THR A 175 -0.88 5.96 -8.77
C THR A 175 -0.81 4.93 -7.64
N GLY A 176 0.23 4.97 -6.84
CA GLY A 176 0.55 3.95 -5.85
C GLY A 176 0.50 4.46 -4.41
N PRO A 177 -0.67 4.53 -3.76
CA PRO A 177 -0.72 4.79 -2.32
C PRO A 177 -0.19 3.60 -1.53
N GLN A 178 0.55 3.88 -0.45
CA GLN A 178 1.08 2.86 0.46
C GLN A 178 0.14 2.64 1.64
N ALA A 179 -0.11 1.38 1.99
CA ALA A 179 -0.85 1.01 3.19
C ALA A 179 0.10 0.80 4.37
N PHE A 180 -0.10 1.56 5.44
CA PHE A 180 0.66 1.48 6.68
C PHE A 180 -0.10 0.75 7.77
N GLY A 181 0.64 0.08 8.67
CA GLY A 181 0.07 -0.57 9.83
C GLY A 181 -0.69 -1.86 9.50
N ILE A 182 -0.30 -2.60 8.46
CA ILE A 182 -0.94 -3.87 8.08
C ILE A 182 -0.78 -4.89 9.21
N ALA A 183 0.45 -5.07 9.72
CA ALA A 183 0.72 -5.95 10.84
C ALA A 183 -0.03 -5.50 12.11
N ASP A 184 0.05 -4.20 12.44
CA ASP A 184 -0.63 -3.63 13.60
C ASP A 184 -2.16 -3.83 13.53
N ALA A 185 -2.77 -3.65 12.36
CA ALA A 185 -4.20 -3.88 12.19
C ALA A 185 -4.54 -5.37 12.32
N GLY A 186 -3.74 -6.27 11.73
CA GLY A 186 -3.91 -7.72 11.85
C GLY A 186 -3.79 -8.20 13.27
N ASP A 187 -2.73 -7.80 13.98
CA ASP A 187 -2.47 -8.16 15.37
C ASP A 187 -3.56 -7.58 16.29
N SER A 188 -4.01 -6.35 16.04
CA SER A 188 -5.10 -5.74 16.81
C SER A 188 -6.43 -6.47 16.63
N LEU A 189 -6.79 -6.83 15.39
CA LEU A 189 -7.99 -7.62 15.11
C LEU A 189 -7.91 -9.00 15.77
N TYR A 190 -6.76 -9.66 15.71
CA TYR A 190 -6.54 -10.94 16.40
C TYR A 190 -6.62 -10.79 17.92
N ALA A 191 -6.01 -9.74 18.47
CA ALA A 191 -6.08 -9.46 19.91
C ALA A 191 -7.52 -9.21 20.39
N ILE A 192 -8.33 -8.50 19.60
CA ILE A 192 -9.75 -8.31 19.88
C ILE A 192 -10.48 -9.65 19.84
N GLN A 193 -10.31 -10.42 18.77
CA GLN A 193 -10.92 -11.75 18.67
C GLN A 193 -10.59 -12.60 19.88
N LYS A 194 -9.31 -12.71 20.20
CA LYS A 194 -8.83 -13.59 21.27
C LYS A 194 -9.29 -13.15 22.65
N ASN A 195 -9.07 -11.89 23.02
CA ASN A 195 -9.28 -11.44 24.39
C ASN A 195 -10.70 -11.01 24.70
N VAL A 196 -11.45 -10.51 23.70
CA VAL A 196 -12.82 -10.02 23.90
C VAL A 196 -13.84 -11.12 23.63
N PHE A 197 -13.74 -11.81 22.50
CA PHE A 197 -14.79 -12.75 22.05
C PHE A 197 -14.52 -14.19 22.45
N GLU A 198 -13.29 -14.70 22.36
CA GLU A 198 -12.96 -16.08 22.70
C GLU A 198 -12.72 -16.26 24.21
N ASP A 199 -11.68 -15.64 24.75
CA ASP A 199 -11.27 -15.80 26.14
C ASP A 199 -12.07 -14.96 27.13
N LYS A 200 -12.78 -13.91 26.64
CA LYS A 200 -13.62 -12.99 27.42
C LYS A 200 -12.90 -12.36 28.62
N ARG A 201 -11.62 -12.02 28.44
CA ARG A 201 -10.78 -11.42 29.49
C ARG A 201 -11.10 -9.95 29.74
N ILE A 202 -11.46 -9.25 28.68
CA ILE A 202 -11.80 -7.81 28.69
C ILE A 202 -12.99 -7.55 27.79
N THR A 203 -13.66 -6.43 28.01
CA THR A 203 -14.71 -5.95 27.09
C THR A 203 -14.11 -4.99 26.03
N LEU A 204 -14.83 -4.75 24.94
CA LEU A 204 -14.45 -3.69 23.98
C LEU A 204 -14.38 -2.31 24.65
N LYS A 205 -15.20 -2.07 25.66
CA LYS A 205 -15.19 -0.82 26.43
C LYS A 205 -13.90 -0.68 27.26
N ASP A 206 -13.45 -1.76 27.90
CA ASP A 206 -12.19 -1.77 28.63
C ASP A 206 -11.01 -1.53 27.68
N LEU A 207 -11.04 -2.20 26.50
CA LEU A 207 -10.02 -2.02 25.49
C LEU A 207 -9.95 -0.56 25.02
N ARG A 208 -11.10 0.05 24.68
CA ARG A 208 -11.14 1.45 24.26
C ARG A 208 -10.63 2.38 25.36
N GLY A 209 -11.05 2.17 26.61
CA GLY A 209 -10.61 2.99 27.73
C GLY A 209 -9.10 2.87 28.00
N ALA A 210 -8.47 1.74 27.63
CA ALA A 210 -7.02 1.59 27.74
C ALA A 210 -6.23 2.26 26.62
N LEU A 211 -6.89 2.61 25.50
CA LEU A 211 -6.29 3.29 24.35
C LEU A 211 -6.45 4.83 24.41
N GLU A 212 -7.34 5.34 25.26
CA GLU A 212 -7.56 6.78 25.54
C GLU A 212 -6.62 7.29 26.62
#